data_da183110c5b98eb27e3a4acc181f10dc
#
_entry.id   da183110c5b98eb27e3a4acc181f10dc
#
_cell.length_a   1.000
_cell.length_b   1.000
_cell.length_c   1.000
_cell.angle_alpha   90.00
_cell.angle_beta   90.00
_cell.angle_gamma   90.00
#
_symmetry.space_group_name_H-M   'P 1'
#
loop_
_entity.id
_entity.type
_entity.pdbx_description
1 polymer ?
#
loop_
_entity_poly.entity_id
_entity_poly.type
_entity_poly.pdbx_seq_one_letter_code
_entity_poly.pdbx_strand_id
1 'polypeptide(L)'
;MIPRDARPGDAEAMTAILNRIIAIGGTTAHETPKTDQQVRIDYVDGPEVLSSVVAEVEGTIIGWQSVSRWQGEPHIGSFVDPRVQARGAGAAMFDLTCQRLRGQGVSRIIASIRADNLPGLAYYARLGFVDVGQEPGFALSDGRVVGRVHRRFDLV
;
A
#
# COMPACT_ATOMS: atom_id res chain seq x y z
N MET A 1 -5.76 17.39 -6.71
CA MET A 1 -4.96 16.24 -6.26
C MET A 1 -4.07 15.75 -7.39
N ILE A 2 -2.80 15.61 -7.11
CA ILE A 2 -1.80 15.25 -8.13
C ILE A 2 -1.09 13.97 -7.67
N PRO A 3 -1.23 12.83 -8.40
CA PRO A 3 -0.38 11.68 -8.18
C PRO A 3 0.99 11.92 -8.84
N ARG A 4 2.06 11.56 -8.16
CA ARG A 4 3.41 11.67 -8.67
C ARG A 4 4.32 10.60 -8.06
N ASP A 5 5.49 10.39 -8.66
CA ASP A 5 6.48 9.50 -8.07
C ASP A 5 6.94 10.05 -6.72
N ALA A 6 7.13 9.15 -5.76
CA ALA A 6 7.71 9.50 -4.47
C ALA A 6 9.20 9.80 -4.63
N ARG A 7 9.68 10.70 -3.78
CA ARG A 7 11.10 11.08 -3.68
C ARG A 7 11.59 10.74 -2.28
N PRO A 8 12.91 10.56 -2.09
CA PRO A 8 13.44 10.29 -0.74
C PRO A 8 12.99 11.29 0.32
N GLY A 9 12.84 12.56 -0.04
CA GLY A 9 12.34 13.60 0.87
C GLY A 9 10.88 13.44 1.30
N ASP A 10 10.11 12.59 0.62
CA ASP A 10 8.72 12.32 0.99
C ASP A 10 8.59 11.30 2.12
N ALA A 11 9.68 10.60 2.46
CA ALA A 11 9.65 9.51 3.44
C ALA A 11 9.09 9.94 4.80
N GLU A 12 9.42 11.14 5.25
CA GLU A 12 8.89 11.68 6.52
C GLU A 12 7.37 11.76 6.52
N ALA A 13 6.78 12.34 5.49
CA ALA A 13 5.32 12.46 5.37
C ALA A 13 4.66 11.09 5.20
N MET A 14 5.27 10.20 4.41
CA MET A 14 4.78 8.83 4.21
C MET A 14 4.80 8.05 5.52
N THR A 15 5.85 8.18 6.29
CA THR A 15 6.00 7.53 7.61
C THR A 15 4.94 8.04 8.58
N ALA A 16 4.68 9.33 8.60
CA ALA A 16 3.66 9.91 9.48
C ALA A 16 2.27 9.34 9.19
N ILE A 17 1.92 9.18 7.91
CA ILE A 17 0.64 8.58 7.51
C ILE A 17 0.57 7.11 7.96
N LEU A 18 1.60 6.33 7.66
CA LEU A 18 1.64 4.91 8.03
C LEU A 18 1.53 4.73 9.55
N ASN A 19 2.28 5.50 10.32
CA ASN A 19 2.27 5.39 11.78
C ASN A 19 0.92 5.78 12.39
N ARG A 20 0.19 6.73 11.80
CA ARG A 20 -1.19 7.02 12.21
C ARG A 20 -2.11 5.85 11.97
N ILE A 21 -1.98 5.18 10.82
CA ILE A 21 -2.76 4.00 10.48
C ILE A 21 -2.44 2.85 11.43
N ILE A 22 -1.16 2.64 11.74
CA ILE A 22 -0.73 1.62 12.71
C ILE A 22 -1.33 1.91 14.10
N ALA A 23 -1.31 3.16 14.54
CA ALA A 23 -1.84 3.56 15.84
C ALA A 23 -3.35 3.32 15.96
N ILE A 24 -4.10 3.54 14.88
CA ILE A 24 -5.54 3.25 14.83
C ILE A 24 -5.78 1.74 14.88
N GLY A 25 -4.95 0.96 14.16
CA GLY A 25 -5.08 -0.50 14.09
C GLY A 25 -6.19 -0.97 13.16
N GLY A 26 -6.23 -2.26 12.92
CA GLY A 26 -7.33 -2.92 12.19
C GLY A 26 -7.18 -3.01 10.69
N THR A 27 -6.25 -2.28 10.06
CA THR A 27 -6.15 -2.23 8.59
C THR A 27 -4.79 -2.64 8.03
N THR A 28 -3.76 -2.76 8.86
CA THR A 28 -2.43 -3.19 8.41
C THR A 28 -1.91 -4.33 9.29
N ALA A 29 -1.04 -5.17 8.72
CA ALA A 29 -0.31 -6.18 9.47
C ALA A 29 0.79 -5.57 10.35
N HIS A 30 1.20 -4.34 10.09
CA HIS A 30 2.18 -3.64 10.92
C HIS A 30 1.55 -3.26 12.25
N GLU A 31 2.25 -3.55 13.35
CA GLU A 31 1.79 -3.23 14.70
C GLU A 31 2.73 -2.25 15.41
N THR A 32 3.97 -2.15 14.93
CA THR A 32 5.02 -1.30 15.51
C THR A 32 5.29 -0.10 14.60
N PRO A 33 5.36 1.12 15.13
CA PRO A 33 5.70 2.30 14.34
C PRO A 33 7.01 2.11 13.56
N LYS A 34 7.06 2.69 12.38
CA LYS A 34 8.22 2.65 11.49
C LYS A 34 9.02 3.94 11.58
N THR A 35 10.32 3.86 11.26
CA THR A 35 11.18 5.03 11.10
C THR A 35 11.15 5.51 9.65
N ASP A 36 11.53 6.78 9.44
CA ASP A 36 11.63 7.34 8.09
C ASP A 36 12.59 6.53 7.22
N GLN A 37 13.70 6.07 7.79
CA GLN A 37 14.67 5.25 7.07
C GLN A 37 14.10 3.89 6.65
N GLN A 38 13.33 3.23 7.52
CA GLN A 38 12.66 1.97 7.19
C GLN A 38 11.67 2.17 6.04
N VAL A 39 10.86 3.23 6.11
CA VAL A 39 9.89 3.53 5.05
C VAL A 39 10.61 3.84 3.74
N ARG A 40 11.69 4.61 3.78
CA ARG A 40 12.48 4.92 2.59
C ARG A 40 13.02 3.67 1.92
N ILE A 41 13.63 2.76 2.68
CA ILE A 41 14.23 1.54 2.15
C ILE A 41 13.16 0.58 1.64
N ASP A 42 12.09 0.39 2.41
CA ASP A 42 11.08 -0.62 2.10
C ASP A 42 10.08 -0.16 1.05
N TYR A 43 9.84 1.15 0.92
CA TYR A 43 8.70 1.67 0.14
C TYR A 43 9.03 2.81 -0.81
N VAL A 44 10.22 3.38 -0.80
CA VAL A 44 10.56 4.52 -1.68
C VAL A 44 11.61 4.14 -2.70
N ASP A 45 12.85 3.93 -2.27
CA ASP A 45 13.99 3.74 -3.17
C ASP A 45 14.94 2.61 -2.79
N GLY A 46 14.52 1.69 -1.92
CA GLY A 46 15.30 0.51 -1.61
C GLY A 46 15.35 -0.48 -2.78
N PRO A 47 16.23 -1.51 -2.68
CA PRO A 47 16.51 -2.41 -3.80
C PRO A 47 15.33 -3.25 -4.28
N GLU A 48 14.33 -3.46 -3.42
CA GLU A 48 13.16 -4.27 -3.76
C GLU A 48 11.96 -3.43 -4.24
N VAL A 49 12.07 -2.10 -4.22
CA VAL A 49 10.97 -1.21 -4.62
C VAL A 49 10.88 -1.14 -6.14
N LEU A 50 9.70 -1.45 -6.67
CA LEU A 50 9.38 -1.37 -8.10
C LEU A 50 8.69 -0.06 -8.46
N SER A 51 7.83 0.43 -7.58
CA SER A 51 7.07 1.66 -7.79
C SER A 51 6.75 2.30 -6.44
N SER A 52 6.84 3.61 -6.37
CA SER A 52 6.43 4.37 -5.19
C SER A 52 5.79 5.68 -5.65
N VAL A 53 4.56 5.88 -5.23
CA VAL A 53 3.71 6.98 -5.70
C VAL A 53 3.08 7.67 -4.50
N VAL A 54 3.00 9.00 -4.54
CA VAL A 54 2.28 9.80 -3.55
C VAL A 54 1.14 10.56 -4.20
N ALA A 55 0.11 10.86 -3.44
CA ALA A 55 -0.95 11.78 -3.82
C ALA A 55 -0.79 13.08 -3.05
N GLU A 56 -0.74 14.20 -3.76
CA GLU A 56 -0.46 15.51 -3.19
C GLU A 56 -1.64 16.45 -3.44
N VAL A 57 -2.03 17.19 -2.41
CA VAL A 57 -3.05 18.23 -2.48
C VAL A 57 -2.45 19.50 -1.89
N GLU A 58 -2.36 20.56 -2.70
CA GLU A 58 -1.82 21.86 -2.27
C GLU A 58 -0.47 21.74 -1.54
N GLY A 59 0.43 20.92 -2.09
CA GLY A 59 1.76 20.71 -1.53
C GLY A 59 1.82 19.74 -0.34
N THR A 60 0.70 19.18 0.08
CA THR A 60 0.63 18.24 1.21
C THR A 60 0.37 16.82 0.69
N ILE A 61 1.19 15.87 1.14
CA ILE A 61 1.00 14.46 0.83
C ILE A 61 -0.16 13.93 1.69
N ILE A 62 -1.17 13.38 1.04
CA ILE A 62 -2.38 12.83 1.69
C ILE A 62 -2.47 11.32 1.59
N GLY A 63 -1.64 10.69 0.79
CA GLY A 63 -1.60 9.25 0.65
C GLY A 63 -0.40 8.81 -0.15
N TRP A 64 -0.11 7.52 -0.10
CA TRP A 64 0.95 6.92 -0.89
C TRP A 64 0.68 5.45 -1.19
N GLN A 65 1.32 4.96 -2.24
CA GLN A 65 1.17 3.58 -2.70
C GLN A 65 2.52 3.08 -3.18
N SER A 66 2.92 1.90 -2.73
CA SER A 66 4.19 1.31 -3.10
C SER A 66 3.99 -0.13 -3.55
N VAL A 67 4.77 -0.54 -4.55
CA VAL A 67 4.88 -1.93 -4.99
C VAL A 67 6.32 -2.36 -4.81
N SER A 68 6.53 -3.41 -4.03
CA SER A 68 7.86 -3.95 -3.73
C SER A 68 7.86 -5.45 -3.93
N ARG A 69 9.02 -6.01 -4.28
CA ARG A 69 9.16 -7.47 -4.34
C ARG A 69 9.19 -8.05 -2.94
N TRP A 70 8.35 -9.02 -2.70
CA TRP A 70 8.35 -9.82 -1.50
C TRP A 70 8.14 -11.28 -1.90
N GLN A 71 9.05 -12.16 -1.50
CA GLN A 71 9.05 -13.57 -1.92
C GLN A 71 8.96 -13.73 -3.44
N GLY A 72 9.65 -12.84 -4.17
CA GLY A 72 9.70 -12.87 -5.63
C GLY A 72 8.49 -12.29 -6.35
N GLU A 73 7.47 -11.83 -5.63
CA GLU A 73 6.23 -11.30 -6.23
C GLU A 73 6.06 -9.80 -5.95
N PRO A 74 5.50 -9.03 -6.90
CA PRO A 74 5.20 -7.62 -6.68
C PRO A 74 4.00 -7.45 -5.73
N HIS A 75 4.24 -6.96 -4.52
CA HIS A 75 3.22 -6.71 -3.51
C HIS A 75 2.93 -5.23 -3.38
N ILE A 76 1.64 -4.87 -3.34
CA ILE A 76 1.17 -3.50 -3.21
C ILE A 76 0.75 -3.19 -1.78
N GLY A 77 1.10 -1.98 -1.32
CA GLY A 77 0.56 -1.37 -0.11
C GLY A 77 0.01 0.01 -0.44
N SER A 78 -1.16 0.33 0.07
CA SER A 78 -1.84 1.60 -0.19
C SER A 78 -2.27 2.21 1.14
N PHE A 79 -1.88 3.46 1.36
CA PHE A 79 -2.09 4.16 2.63
C PHE A 79 -2.57 5.58 2.37
N VAL A 80 -3.75 5.91 2.87
CA VAL A 80 -4.32 7.26 2.80
C VAL A 80 -4.42 7.82 4.20
N ASP A 81 -4.07 9.10 4.37
CA ASP A 81 -4.12 9.75 5.67
C ASP A 81 -5.53 9.63 6.24
N PRO A 82 -5.68 8.97 7.42
CA PRO A 82 -7.00 8.78 8.02
C PRO A 82 -7.68 10.06 8.45
N ARG A 83 -6.96 11.18 8.52
CA ARG A 83 -7.51 12.50 8.86
C ARG A 83 -8.12 13.21 7.65
N VAL A 84 -7.95 12.65 6.44
CA VAL A 84 -8.38 13.28 5.20
C VAL A 84 -9.37 12.38 4.48
N GLN A 85 -10.50 12.95 4.04
CA GLN A 85 -11.41 12.26 3.12
C GLN A 85 -10.96 12.53 1.68
N ALA A 86 -10.05 11.70 1.20
CA ALA A 86 -9.42 11.88 -0.11
C ALA A 86 -10.10 11.00 -1.16
N ARG A 87 -11.28 11.39 -1.61
CA ARG A 87 -12.01 10.66 -2.66
C ARG A 87 -11.21 10.66 -3.96
N GLY A 88 -11.02 9.47 -4.52
CA GLY A 88 -10.31 9.29 -5.78
C GLY A 88 -8.79 9.23 -5.66
N ALA A 89 -8.20 9.47 -4.48
CA ALA A 89 -6.76 9.40 -4.29
C ALA A 89 -6.21 8.00 -4.61
N GLY A 90 -6.87 6.97 -4.09
CA GLY A 90 -6.44 5.59 -4.33
C GLY A 90 -6.49 5.21 -5.81
N ALA A 91 -7.54 5.58 -6.52
CA ALA A 91 -7.67 5.30 -7.96
C ALA A 91 -6.62 6.06 -8.77
N ALA A 92 -6.39 7.33 -8.45
CA ALA A 92 -5.39 8.15 -9.16
C ALA A 92 -3.97 7.62 -8.94
N MET A 93 -3.63 7.22 -7.72
CA MET A 93 -2.34 6.59 -7.43
C MET A 93 -2.18 5.27 -8.18
N PHE A 94 -3.24 4.45 -8.22
CA PHE A 94 -3.19 3.16 -8.89
C PHE A 94 -2.98 3.29 -10.40
N ASP A 95 -3.61 4.27 -11.05
CA ASP A 95 -3.38 4.52 -12.47
C ASP A 95 -1.90 4.79 -12.75
N LEU A 96 -1.26 5.62 -11.95
CA LEU A 96 0.17 5.92 -12.09
C LEU A 96 1.03 4.71 -11.77
N THR A 97 0.69 3.96 -10.71
CA THR A 97 1.37 2.72 -10.36
C THR A 97 1.36 1.74 -11.52
N CYS A 98 0.20 1.52 -12.16
CA CYS A 98 0.08 0.64 -13.31
C CYS A 98 0.95 1.11 -14.48
N GLN A 99 0.98 2.40 -14.77
CA GLN A 99 1.84 2.94 -15.83
C GLN A 99 3.31 2.64 -15.55
N ARG A 100 3.77 2.86 -14.31
CA ARG A 100 5.16 2.61 -13.93
C ARG A 100 5.53 1.14 -14.05
N LEU A 101 4.66 0.25 -13.59
CA LEU A 101 4.92 -1.20 -13.61
C LEU A 101 4.88 -1.76 -15.03
N ARG A 102 3.95 -1.31 -15.86
CA ARG A 102 3.90 -1.70 -17.28
C ARG A 102 5.18 -1.31 -18.00
N GLY A 103 5.71 -0.12 -17.71
CA GLY A 103 6.97 0.36 -18.28
C GLY A 103 8.17 -0.49 -17.89
N GLN A 104 8.08 -1.28 -16.83
CA GLN A 104 9.13 -2.19 -16.36
C GLN A 104 8.88 -3.63 -16.78
N GLY A 105 7.81 -3.93 -17.51
CA GLY A 105 7.46 -5.28 -17.92
C GLY A 105 6.87 -6.14 -16.80
N VAL A 106 6.40 -5.54 -15.72
CA VAL A 106 5.72 -6.26 -14.65
C VAL A 106 4.34 -6.69 -15.12
N SER A 107 4.01 -7.97 -14.94
CA SER A 107 2.78 -8.56 -15.51
C SER A 107 1.63 -8.63 -14.53
N ARG A 108 1.91 -8.59 -13.22
CA ARG A 108 0.88 -8.76 -12.18
C ARG A 108 1.27 -8.06 -10.87
N ILE A 109 0.26 -7.80 -10.05
CA ILE A 109 0.41 -7.20 -8.72
C ILE A 109 -0.36 -8.08 -7.74
N ILE A 110 0.22 -8.35 -6.57
CA ILE A 110 -0.41 -9.10 -5.49
C ILE A 110 -0.76 -8.14 -4.37
N ALA A 111 -1.98 -8.24 -3.86
CA ALA A 111 -2.44 -7.56 -2.64
C ALA A 111 -2.72 -8.61 -1.57
N SER A 112 -2.13 -8.45 -0.40
CA SER A 112 -2.38 -9.31 0.77
C SER A 112 -3.08 -8.45 1.82
N ILE A 113 -4.35 -8.73 2.05
CA ILE A 113 -5.25 -7.85 2.80
C ILE A 113 -5.72 -8.59 4.06
N ARG A 114 -5.65 -7.94 5.22
CA ARG A 114 -6.24 -8.50 6.44
C ARG A 114 -7.73 -8.79 6.18
N ALA A 115 -8.18 -9.97 6.58
CA ALA A 115 -9.56 -10.40 6.34
C ALA A 115 -10.59 -9.49 7.05
N ASP A 116 -10.18 -8.80 8.12
CA ASP A 116 -11.02 -7.85 8.85
C ASP A 116 -10.90 -6.40 8.35
N ASN A 117 -10.06 -6.14 7.35
CA ASN A 117 -9.92 -4.83 6.75
C ASN A 117 -10.97 -4.65 5.63
N LEU A 118 -12.21 -4.36 6.01
CA LEU A 118 -13.31 -4.23 5.06
C LEU A 118 -13.10 -3.11 4.04
N PRO A 119 -12.63 -1.89 4.42
CA PRO A 119 -12.35 -0.84 3.43
C PRO A 119 -11.27 -1.24 2.43
N GLY A 120 -10.22 -1.93 2.86
CA GLY A 120 -9.16 -2.40 1.98
C GLY A 120 -9.66 -3.46 1.00
N LEU A 121 -10.46 -4.41 1.47
CA LEU A 121 -11.08 -5.42 0.61
C LEU A 121 -11.96 -4.77 -0.46
N ALA A 122 -12.76 -3.77 -0.08
CA ALA A 122 -13.61 -3.04 -1.01
C ALA A 122 -12.80 -2.22 -2.03
N TYR A 123 -11.73 -1.57 -1.57
CA TYR A 123 -10.85 -0.76 -2.42
C TYR A 123 -10.22 -1.61 -3.54
N TYR A 124 -9.59 -2.73 -3.19
CA TYR A 124 -8.94 -3.59 -4.18
C TYR A 124 -9.94 -4.29 -5.09
N ALA A 125 -11.14 -4.62 -4.59
CA ALA A 125 -12.21 -5.14 -5.44
C ALA A 125 -12.64 -4.11 -6.50
N ARG A 126 -12.79 -2.85 -6.13
CA ARG A 126 -13.15 -1.78 -7.08
C ARG A 126 -12.07 -1.55 -8.14
N LEU A 127 -10.81 -1.75 -7.80
CA LEU A 127 -9.72 -1.64 -8.76
C LEU A 127 -9.67 -2.80 -9.76
N GLY A 128 -10.32 -3.92 -9.45
CA GLY A 128 -10.36 -5.09 -10.32
C GLY A 128 -9.47 -6.25 -9.87
N PHE A 129 -8.94 -6.22 -8.66
CA PHE A 129 -8.22 -7.36 -8.09
C PHE A 129 -9.18 -8.52 -7.84
N VAL A 130 -8.71 -9.74 -8.11
CA VAL A 130 -9.49 -10.97 -7.93
C VAL A 130 -8.86 -11.86 -6.86
N ASP A 131 -9.69 -12.61 -6.14
CA ASP A 131 -9.23 -13.52 -5.10
C ASP A 131 -8.40 -14.67 -5.70
N VAL A 132 -7.23 -14.93 -5.12
CA VAL A 132 -6.36 -16.02 -5.54
C VAL A 132 -5.94 -16.93 -4.38
N GLY A 133 -6.26 -16.59 -3.13
CA GLY A 133 -5.95 -17.42 -1.99
C GLY A 133 -6.32 -16.77 -0.67
N GLN A 134 -6.19 -17.56 0.40
CA GLN A 134 -6.43 -17.11 1.77
C GLN A 134 -5.43 -17.80 2.69
N GLU A 135 -5.02 -17.07 3.72
CA GLU A 135 -4.31 -17.64 4.86
C GLU A 135 -5.27 -17.66 6.06
N PRO A 136 -5.37 -18.79 6.80
CA PRO A 136 -6.38 -18.94 7.86
C PRO A 136 -6.17 -18.04 9.06
N GLY A 137 -4.95 -17.53 9.26
CA GLY A 137 -4.75 -16.55 10.31
C GLY A 137 -3.32 -16.47 10.82
N PHE A 138 -3.00 -15.30 11.35
CA PHE A 138 -1.76 -15.05 12.08
C PHE A 138 -2.11 -14.30 13.38
N ALA A 139 -1.30 -14.53 14.42
CA ALA A 139 -1.56 -13.92 15.72
C ALA A 139 -1.07 -12.46 15.73
N LEU A 140 -1.94 -11.57 16.20
CA LEU A 140 -1.56 -10.20 16.55
C LEU A 140 -0.90 -10.19 17.93
N SER A 141 -0.26 -9.08 18.28
CA SER A 141 0.40 -8.93 19.58
C SER A 141 -0.56 -9.07 20.78
N ASP A 142 -1.86 -8.78 20.59
CA ASP A 142 -2.89 -8.92 21.60
C ASP A 142 -3.49 -10.34 21.68
N GLY A 143 -2.98 -11.28 20.88
CA GLY A 143 -3.43 -12.67 20.84
C GLY A 143 -4.59 -12.95 19.89
N ARG A 144 -5.20 -11.93 19.28
CA ARG A 144 -6.24 -12.16 18.26
C ARG A 144 -5.61 -12.79 17.02
N VAL A 145 -6.35 -13.68 16.37
CA VAL A 145 -5.94 -14.33 15.14
C VAL A 145 -6.73 -13.71 13.99
N VAL A 146 -6.03 -13.17 12.99
CA VAL A 146 -6.65 -12.59 11.80
C VAL A 146 -6.12 -13.28 10.56
N GLY A 147 -7.01 -13.54 9.60
CA GLY A 147 -6.64 -14.10 8.29
C GLY A 147 -6.19 -13.04 7.32
N ARG A 148 -5.70 -13.50 6.18
CA ARG A 148 -5.38 -12.65 5.02
C ARG A 148 -6.07 -13.20 3.79
N VAL A 149 -6.53 -12.27 2.96
CA VAL A 149 -7.05 -12.55 1.62
C VAL A 149 -5.99 -12.10 0.63
N HIS A 150 -5.57 -13.00 -0.26
CA HIS A 150 -4.64 -12.70 -1.32
C HIS A 150 -5.39 -12.45 -2.61
N ARG A 151 -5.07 -11.37 -3.28
CA ARG A 151 -5.68 -10.97 -4.55
C ARG A 151 -4.62 -10.64 -5.58
N ARG A 152 -5.00 -10.75 -6.84
CA ARG A 152 -4.12 -10.46 -7.97
C ARG A 152 -4.80 -9.50 -8.94
N PHE A 153 -4.00 -8.60 -9.49
CA PHE A 153 -4.37 -7.76 -10.63
C PHE A 153 -3.40 -8.03 -11.77
N ASP A 154 -3.91 -8.36 -12.93
CA ASP A 154 -3.10 -8.62 -14.12
C ASP A 154 -2.93 -7.32 -14.92
N LEU A 155 -1.66 -6.97 -15.20
CA LEU A 155 -1.30 -5.76 -15.96
C LEU A 155 -1.31 -5.99 -17.47
N VAL A 156 -1.42 -7.23 -17.87
CA VAL A 156 -1.46 -7.66 -19.27
C VAL A 156 -2.68 -8.51 -19.56
#